data_9c9ef3c6f5d409871d9e1faf38e392c3
#
_entry.id   9c9ef3c6f5d409871d9e1faf38e392c3
#
_cell.length_a   1.000
_cell.length_b   1.000
_cell.length_c   1.000
_cell.angle_alpha   90.00
_cell.angle_beta   90.00
_cell.angle_gamma   90.00
#
_symmetry.space_group_name_H-M   'P 1'
#
loop_
_entity.id
_entity.type
_entity.pdbx_description
1 polymer ?
#
loop_
_entity_poly.entity_id
_entity_poly.type
_entity_poly.pdbx_seq_one_letter_code
_entity_poly.pdbx_strand_id
1 'polypeptide(L)'
;MAGKVPEGRMTAAARGDVVVFLIGMRINKLRALRSWLPVFTAMPRMLKELSKDPSSGLLGFRVQLGGLRDISVVQYWESKEKLFAYASAADKEHRPAWAAYNRKARNGSAAVGIWHETYAVPAGRHESIYANMPPHGLGSAHGTEPVGSRGERAAERMASGRTEA
;
A
#
# COMPACT_ATOMS: atom_id res chain seq x y z
N MET A 1 -10.14 -15.55 7.09
CA MET A 1 -9.93 -16.91 6.53
C MET A 1 -8.67 -16.85 5.69
N ALA A 2 -7.68 -17.71 5.95
CA ALA A 2 -6.51 -17.83 5.08
C ALA A 2 -7.00 -18.34 3.72
N GLY A 3 -6.77 -17.59 2.66
CA GLY A 3 -7.14 -18.00 1.30
C GLY A 3 -6.42 -19.31 0.93
N LYS A 4 -7.06 -20.12 0.07
CA LYS A 4 -6.43 -21.34 -0.47
C LYS A 4 -5.11 -20.95 -1.14
N VAL A 5 -4.02 -21.62 -0.75
CA VAL A 5 -2.71 -21.43 -1.39
C VAL A 5 -2.74 -22.12 -2.76
N PRO A 6 -2.60 -21.39 -3.87
CA PRO A 6 -2.49 -21.99 -5.19
C PRO A 6 -1.20 -22.81 -5.28
N GLU A 7 -1.27 -24.01 -5.83
CA GLU A 7 -0.08 -24.79 -6.15
C GLU A 7 0.63 -24.22 -7.38
N GLY A 8 1.97 -24.29 -7.37
CA GLY A 8 2.80 -23.85 -8.48
C GLY A 8 3.14 -22.36 -8.45
N ARG A 9 3.42 -21.81 -9.64
CA ARG A 9 3.86 -20.43 -9.82
C ARG A 9 2.75 -19.57 -10.40
N MET A 10 2.43 -18.50 -9.69
CA MET A 10 1.43 -17.49 -10.07
C MET A 10 2.09 -16.14 -10.30
N THR A 11 1.44 -15.27 -11.02
CA THR A 11 1.79 -13.85 -11.20
C THR A 11 0.56 -12.98 -10.95
N ALA A 12 0.74 -11.69 -10.69
CA ALA A 12 -0.38 -10.76 -10.59
C ALA A 12 -1.04 -10.57 -11.96
N ALA A 13 -2.37 -10.52 -11.96
CA ALA A 13 -3.17 -10.23 -13.15
C ALA A 13 -3.22 -8.72 -13.49
N ALA A 14 -2.34 -7.93 -12.88
CA ALA A 14 -2.24 -6.50 -13.10
C ALA A 14 -1.86 -6.20 -14.56
N ARG A 15 -2.67 -5.34 -15.20
CA ARG A 15 -2.44 -4.82 -16.56
C ARG A 15 -2.53 -3.30 -16.50
N GLY A 16 -1.79 -2.63 -17.38
CA GLY A 16 -1.72 -1.17 -17.36
C GLY A 16 -0.83 -0.62 -16.24
N ASP A 17 -1.05 0.62 -15.90
CA ASP A 17 -0.30 1.34 -14.89
C ASP A 17 -0.63 0.83 -13.48
N VAL A 18 0.35 0.89 -12.59
CA VAL A 18 0.19 0.53 -11.17
C VAL A 18 0.65 1.69 -10.30
N VAL A 19 -0.17 2.06 -9.33
CA VAL A 19 0.22 3.06 -8.32
C VAL A 19 0.44 2.37 -6.98
N VAL A 20 1.68 2.48 -6.48
CA VAL A 20 2.06 1.95 -5.17
C VAL A 20 2.34 3.11 -4.24
N PHE A 21 1.69 3.10 -3.09
CA PHE A 21 1.90 4.08 -2.03
C PHE A 21 2.38 3.38 -0.77
N LEU A 22 3.55 3.77 -0.32
CA LEU A 22 4.11 3.32 0.94
C LEU A 22 3.95 4.44 1.97
N ILE A 23 3.44 4.09 3.13
CA ILE A 23 3.35 5.02 4.25
C ILE A 23 3.74 4.31 5.53
N GLY A 24 4.53 4.97 6.36
CA GLY A 24 4.98 4.35 7.59
C GLY A 24 5.19 5.34 8.72
N MET A 25 5.32 4.78 9.91
CA MET A 25 5.72 5.49 11.10
C MET A 25 6.90 4.82 11.77
N ARG A 26 7.75 5.63 12.40
CA ARG A 26 8.82 5.18 13.27
C ARG A 26 8.62 5.73 14.68
N ILE A 27 8.64 4.86 15.68
CA ILE A 27 8.58 5.24 17.09
C ILE A 27 10.00 5.57 17.56
N ASN A 28 10.34 6.85 17.63
CA ASN A 28 11.65 7.31 18.06
C ASN A 28 11.83 7.22 19.59
N LYS A 29 10.76 7.48 20.36
CA LYS A 29 10.75 7.43 21.82
C LYS A 29 9.61 6.53 22.31
N LEU A 30 9.91 5.27 22.66
CA LEU A 30 8.91 4.28 23.09
C LEU A 30 8.07 4.74 24.28
N ARG A 31 8.68 5.43 25.26
CA ARG A 31 7.99 5.93 26.45
C ARG A 31 7.02 7.08 26.19
N ALA A 32 7.10 7.73 25.02
CA ALA A 32 6.23 8.83 24.65
C ALA A 32 4.87 8.36 24.06
N LEU A 33 4.15 7.50 24.79
CA LEU A 33 2.89 6.87 24.37
C LEU A 33 1.87 7.89 23.84
N ARG A 34 1.68 9.01 24.54
CA ARG A 34 0.74 10.08 24.15
C ARG A 34 1.08 10.74 22.80
N SER A 35 2.31 10.54 22.30
CA SER A 35 2.75 11.10 21.02
C SER A 35 2.54 10.12 19.87
N TRP A 36 2.90 8.84 20.02
CA TRP A 36 2.84 7.90 18.91
C TRP A 36 1.55 7.07 18.86
N LEU A 37 0.86 6.82 19.97
CA LEU A 37 -0.37 6.02 19.98
C LEU A 37 -1.48 6.60 19.09
N PRO A 38 -1.73 7.93 19.05
CA PRO A 38 -2.69 8.51 18.12
C PRO A 38 -2.34 8.28 16.65
N VAL A 39 -1.05 8.32 16.29
CA VAL A 39 -0.56 8.03 14.93
C VAL A 39 -0.78 6.56 14.60
N PHE A 40 -0.40 5.68 15.52
CA PHE A 40 -0.58 4.23 15.37
C PHE A 40 -2.05 3.84 15.14
N THR A 41 -2.98 4.46 15.87
CA THR A 41 -4.42 4.17 15.75
C THR A 41 -5.10 4.86 14.58
N ALA A 42 -4.49 5.88 13.97
CA ALA A 42 -5.06 6.58 12.83
C ALA A 42 -5.06 5.71 11.56
N MET A 43 -3.97 4.98 11.29
CA MET A 43 -3.84 4.18 10.06
C MET A 43 -4.92 3.09 9.93
N PRO A 44 -5.21 2.27 10.95
CA PRO A 44 -6.30 1.30 10.86
C PRO A 44 -7.67 1.92 10.56
N ARG A 45 -7.94 3.13 11.11
CA ARG A 45 -9.19 3.86 10.83
C ARG A 45 -9.27 4.31 9.38
N MET A 46 -8.20 4.89 8.86
CA MET A 46 -8.10 5.30 7.45
C MET A 46 -8.24 4.10 6.50
N LEU A 47 -7.58 2.99 6.78
CA LEU A 47 -7.70 1.77 5.97
C LEU A 47 -9.12 1.20 6.02
N LYS A 48 -9.78 1.23 7.18
CA LYS A 48 -11.17 0.82 7.33
C LYS A 48 -12.13 1.72 6.55
N GLU A 49 -11.91 3.02 6.56
CA GLU A 49 -12.68 4.00 5.77
C GLU A 49 -12.54 3.70 4.29
N LEU A 50 -11.31 3.62 3.79
CA LEU A 50 -10.99 3.33 2.39
C LEU A 50 -11.57 1.98 1.91
N SER A 51 -11.46 0.93 2.75
CA SER A 51 -11.98 -0.40 2.40
C SER A 51 -13.51 -0.49 2.36
N LYS A 52 -14.22 0.47 2.94
CA LYS A 52 -15.69 0.55 2.91
C LYS A 52 -16.22 1.30 1.71
N ASP A 53 -15.39 2.08 1.06
CA ASP A 53 -15.74 2.91 -0.08
C ASP A 53 -15.07 2.36 -1.36
N PRO A 54 -15.78 1.53 -2.16
CA PRO A 54 -15.23 1.00 -3.41
C PRO A 54 -14.82 2.10 -4.40
N SER A 55 -15.39 3.30 -4.29
CA SER A 55 -15.03 4.43 -5.15
C SER A 55 -13.73 5.12 -4.75
N SER A 56 -13.18 4.80 -3.58
CA SER A 56 -11.93 5.38 -3.06
C SER A 56 -10.73 5.15 -3.98
N GLY A 57 -10.75 4.07 -4.76
CA GLY A 57 -9.65 3.64 -5.62
C GLY A 57 -8.56 2.86 -4.92
N LEU A 58 -8.69 2.52 -3.63
CA LEU A 58 -7.80 1.60 -2.95
C LEU A 58 -8.11 0.17 -3.41
N LEU A 59 -7.18 -0.47 -4.12
CA LEU A 59 -7.32 -1.83 -4.63
C LEU A 59 -6.91 -2.89 -3.60
N GLY A 60 -5.97 -2.54 -2.73
CA GLY A 60 -5.48 -3.46 -1.70
C GLY A 60 -4.37 -2.85 -0.87
N PHE A 61 -4.10 -3.47 0.26
CA PHE A 61 -3.01 -3.04 1.13
C PHE A 61 -2.44 -4.21 1.93
N ARG A 62 -1.25 -4.00 2.49
CA ARG A 62 -0.64 -4.91 3.46
C ARG A 62 0.12 -4.13 4.51
N VAL A 63 0.01 -4.55 5.76
CA VAL A 63 0.78 -4.00 6.87
C VAL A 63 2.12 -4.73 6.95
N GLN A 64 3.18 -3.99 7.19
CA GLN A 64 4.53 -4.50 7.39
C GLN A 64 5.09 -4.02 8.73
N LEU A 65 5.77 -4.90 9.42
CA LEU A 65 6.46 -4.61 10.67
C LEU A 65 7.98 -4.73 10.42
N GLY A 66 8.68 -3.60 10.48
CA GLY A 66 10.14 -3.50 10.39
C GLY A 66 10.79 -3.55 11.77
N GLY A 67 10.35 -4.49 12.63
CA GLY A 67 10.76 -4.60 14.02
C GLY A 67 9.79 -3.88 14.96
N LEU A 68 10.25 -3.59 16.21
CA LEU A 68 9.39 -3.05 17.27
C LEU A 68 9.02 -1.57 17.11
N ARG A 69 9.67 -0.85 16.19
CA ARG A 69 9.55 0.61 16.09
C ARG A 69 9.06 1.10 14.75
N ASP A 70 9.16 0.28 13.72
CA ASP A 70 8.85 0.66 12.34
C ASP A 70 7.63 -0.12 11.86
N ILE A 71 6.58 0.59 11.54
CA ILE A 71 5.32 0.05 11.03
C ILE A 71 4.99 0.78 9.75
N SER A 72 4.73 0.02 8.70
CA SER A 72 4.37 0.59 7.41
C SER A 72 3.22 -0.14 6.75
N VAL A 73 2.61 0.51 5.80
CA VAL A 73 1.55 -0.04 4.95
C VAL A 73 1.96 0.19 3.49
N VAL A 74 1.94 -0.88 2.73
CA VAL A 74 2.03 -0.82 1.27
C VAL A 74 0.60 -0.85 0.74
N GLN A 75 0.24 0.14 -0.05
CA GLN A 75 -1.09 0.29 -0.65
C GLN A 75 -0.97 0.25 -2.17
N TYR A 76 -1.96 -0.33 -2.83
CA TYR A 76 -2.11 -0.37 -4.28
C TYR A 76 -3.35 0.42 -4.66
N TRP A 77 -3.20 1.36 -5.57
CA TRP A 77 -4.25 2.29 -5.96
C TRP A 77 -4.57 2.19 -7.44
N GLU A 78 -5.81 2.45 -7.78
CA GLU A 78 -6.33 2.47 -9.15
C GLU A 78 -5.64 3.56 -9.99
N SER A 79 -5.42 4.74 -9.38
CA SER A 79 -4.70 5.85 -10.01
C SER A 79 -4.07 6.79 -8.99
N LYS A 80 -3.10 7.59 -9.41
CA LYS A 80 -2.51 8.65 -8.59
C LYS A 80 -3.51 9.76 -8.27
N GLU A 81 -4.44 10.02 -9.18
CA GLU A 81 -5.51 11.01 -9.01
C GLU A 81 -6.43 10.62 -7.85
N LYS A 82 -6.82 9.34 -7.76
CA LYS A 82 -7.62 8.81 -6.65
C LYS A 82 -6.87 8.90 -5.32
N LEU A 83 -5.59 8.53 -5.30
CA LEU A 83 -4.74 8.68 -4.12
C LEU A 83 -4.66 10.14 -3.66
N PHE A 84 -4.40 11.08 -4.58
CA PHE A 84 -4.28 12.50 -4.26
C PHE A 84 -5.61 13.13 -3.87
N ALA A 85 -6.72 12.71 -4.49
CA ALA A 85 -8.06 13.13 -4.10
C ALA A 85 -8.35 12.75 -2.64
N TYR A 86 -8.07 11.50 -2.24
CA TYR A 86 -8.21 11.08 -0.85
C TYR A 86 -7.30 11.88 0.11
N ALA A 87 -6.03 12.05 -0.24
CA ALA A 87 -5.07 12.79 0.58
C ALA A 87 -5.46 14.27 0.77
N SER A 88 -6.20 14.84 -0.19
CA SER A 88 -6.64 16.25 -0.17
C SER A 88 -8.03 16.46 0.43
N ALA A 89 -8.83 15.40 0.56
CA ALA A 89 -10.22 15.48 1.00
C ALA A 89 -10.31 15.99 2.47
N ALA A 90 -11.10 17.06 2.67
CA ALA A 90 -11.20 17.73 3.96
C ALA A 90 -12.01 16.93 5.01
N ASP A 91 -12.94 16.13 4.54
CA ASP A 91 -13.89 15.31 5.30
C ASP A 91 -13.39 13.92 5.64
N LYS A 92 -12.20 13.54 5.16
CA LYS A 92 -11.60 12.22 5.37
C LYS A 92 -10.68 12.17 6.60
N GLU A 93 -10.54 10.99 7.19
CA GLU A 93 -9.72 10.71 8.40
C GLU A 93 -8.25 11.15 8.27
N HIS A 94 -7.73 11.22 7.05
CA HIS A 94 -6.35 11.62 6.79
C HIS A 94 -6.03 13.05 7.28
N ARG A 95 -6.87 14.05 7.00
CA ARG A 95 -6.57 15.47 7.33
C ARG A 95 -6.53 15.75 8.82
N PRO A 96 -7.51 15.34 9.64
CA PRO A 96 -7.42 15.53 11.09
C PRO A 96 -6.20 14.89 11.73
N ALA A 97 -5.85 13.66 11.29
CA ALA A 97 -4.69 12.93 11.79
C ALA A 97 -3.39 13.68 11.44
N TRP A 98 -3.24 14.16 10.20
CA TRP A 98 -2.10 14.94 9.74
C TRP A 98 -1.96 16.29 10.45
N ALA A 99 -3.06 17.01 10.64
CA ALA A 99 -3.08 18.27 11.38
C ALA A 99 -2.67 18.09 12.84
N ALA A 100 -3.14 17.02 13.49
CA ALA A 100 -2.77 16.69 14.87
C ALA A 100 -1.28 16.34 15.00
N TYR A 101 -0.74 15.56 14.04
CA TYR A 101 0.68 15.24 13.97
C TYR A 101 1.54 16.50 13.79
N ASN A 102 1.21 17.35 12.83
CA ASN A 102 1.98 18.57 12.51
C ASN A 102 2.01 19.56 13.68
N ARG A 103 0.92 19.69 14.46
CA ARG A 103 0.93 20.49 15.69
C ARG A 103 1.97 19.99 16.69
N LYS A 104 2.05 18.68 16.91
CA LYS A 104 3.04 18.08 17.82
C LYS A 104 4.46 18.19 17.30
N ALA A 105 4.67 18.00 15.98
CA ALA A 105 5.97 18.11 15.36
C ALA A 105 6.54 19.54 15.46
N ARG A 106 5.70 20.55 15.22
CA ARG A 106 6.10 21.98 15.36
C ARG A 106 6.51 22.34 16.79
N ASN A 107 5.97 21.68 17.79
CA ASN A 107 6.34 21.88 19.20
C ASN A 107 7.62 21.10 19.60
N GLY A 108 8.46 20.70 18.63
CA GLY A 108 9.74 20.05 18.88
C GLY A 108 9.67 18.59 19.29
N SER A 109 8.51 17.94 19.20
CA SER A 109 8.37 16.52 19.52
C SER A 109 8.83 15.63 18.35
N ALA A 110 10.07 15.14 18.44
CA ALA A 110 10.60 14.10 17.55
C ALA A 110 10.33 12.68 18.08
N ALA A 111 9.22 12.49 18.85
CA ALA A 111 8.92 11.20 19.46
C ALA A 111 8.43 10.15 18.46
N VAL A 112 7.85 10.59 17.34
CA VAL A 112 7.40 9.75 16.22
C VAL A 112 7.76 10.43 14.91
N GLY A 113 8.24 9.65 13.96
CA GLY A 113 8.44 10.06 12.57
C GLY A 113 7.34 9.47 11.69
N ILE A 114 6.97 10.17 10.62
CA ILE A 114 6.09 9.68 9.54
C ILE A 114 6.84 9.88 8.22
N TRP A 115 6.70 8.92 7.33
CA TRP A 115 7.24 8.99 5.98
C TRP A 115 6.24 8.42 4.98
N HIS A 116 6.34 8.81 3.75
CA HIS A 116 5.62 8.18 2.64
C HIS A 116 6.41 8.27 1.33
N GLU A 117 6.11 7.35 0.43
CA GLU A 117 6.65 7.31 -0.93
C GLU A 117 5.54 6.91 -1.89
N THR A 118 5.54 7.52 -3.06
CA THR A 118 4.55 7.21 -4.12
C THR A 118 5.29 6.81 -5.38
N TYR A 119 4.94 5.65 -5.93
CA TYR A 119 5.47 5.13 -7.19
C TYR A 119 4.33 4.99 -8.19
N ALA A 120 4.39 5.76 -9.26
CA ALA A 120 3.56 5.57 -10.44
C ALA A 120 4.38 4.75 -11.44
N VAL A 121 4.02 3.48 -11.60
CA VAL A 121 4.75 2.50 -12.41
C VAL A 121 4.00 2.28 -13.70
N PRO A 122 4.56 2.70 -14.85
CA PRO A 122 3.90 2.52 -16.15
C PRO A 122 3.69 1.06 -16.51
N ALA A 123 2.71 0.81 -17.37
CA ALA A 123 2.45 -0.49 -17.98
C ALA A 123 3.73 -1.08 -18.58
N GLY A 124 3.95 -2.38 -18.37
CA GLY A 124 5.16 -3.07 -18.80
C GLY A 124 6.44 -2.73 -18.03
N ARG A 125 6.31 -2.07 -16.87
CA ARG A 125 7.43 -1.74 -15.97
C ARG A 125 7.29 -2.40 -14.59
N HIS A 126 6.36 -3.33 -14.44
CA HIS A 126 6.17 -4.14 -13.24
C HIS A 126 6.02 -5.61 -13.61
N GLU A 127 6.44 -6.48 -12.71
CA GLU A 127 6.21 -7.92 -12.77
C GLU A 127 6.14 -8.48 -11.35
N SER A 128 5.65 -9.69 -11.22
CA SER A 128 5.60 -10.39 -9.94
C SER A 128 5.61 -11.89 -10.14
N ILE A 129 6.07 -12.61 -9.12
CA ILE A 129 5.97 -14.06 -9.05
C ILE A 129 5.64 -14.50 -7.62
N TYR A 130 4.76 -15.46 -7.51
CA TYR A 130 4.33 -16.07 -6.25
C TYR A 130 4.45 -17.59 -6.40
N ALA A 131 5.25 -18.23 -5.57
CA ALA A 131 5.40 -19.68 -5.58
C ALA A 131 4.84 -20.24 -4.28
N ASN A 132 3.80 -21.07 -4.37
CA ASN A 132 3.12 -21.66 -3.22
C ASN A 132 2.71 -20.60 -2.16
N MET A 133 2.21 -19.47 -2.61
CA MET A 133 1.80 -18.33 -1.79
C MET A 133 0.32 -18.02 -2.00
N PRO A 134 -0.42 -17.61 -0.96
CA PRO A 134 -1.72 -16.98 -1.17
C PRO A 134 -1.53 -15.67 -1.95
N PRO A 135 -2.59 -15.11 -2.57
CA PRO A 135 -2.52 -13.80 -3.21
C PRO A 135 -1.89 -12.77 -2.28
N HIS A 136 -0.83 -12.11 -2.72
CA HIS A 136 -0.04 -11.20 -1.91
C HIS A 136 0.33 -9.93 -2.68
N GLY A 137 0.37 -8.78 -1.99
CA GLY A 137 0.79 -7.53 -2.59
C GLY A 137 0.00 -7.19 -3.85
N LEU A 138 0.69 -7.01 -4.97
CA LEU A 138 0.08 -6.70 -6.27
C LEU A 138 -0.95 -7.77 -6.69
N GLY A 139 -0.65 -9.05 -6.44
CA GLY A 139 -1.58 -10.14 -6.73
C GLY A 139 -2.83 -10.16 -5.84
N SER A 140 -2.76 -9.60 -4.63
CA SER A 140 -3.94 -9.40 -3.78
C SER A 140 -4.82 -8.25 -4.28
N ALA A 141 -4.22 -7.22 -4.86
CA ALA A 141 -4.91 -6.03 -5.36
C ALA A 141 -5.58 -6.26 -6.73
N HIS A 142 -4.95 -7.03 -7.61
CA HIS A 142 -5.39 -7.21 -9.00
C HIS A 142 -5.82 -8.65 -9.35
N GLY A 143 -5.75 -9.58 -8.39
CA GLY A 143 -5.90 -11.00 -8.67
C GLY A 143 -4.61 -11.66 -9.12
N THR A 144 -4.64 -12.98 -9.26
CA THR A 144 -3.48 -13.79 -9.70
C THR A 144 -3.86 -14.71 -10.84
N GLU A 145 -2.91 -14.98 -11.72
CA GLU A 145 -3.03 -15.92 -12.85
C GLU A 145 -1.78 -16.81 -12.93
N PRO A 146 -1.83 -17.99 -13.56
CA PRO A 146 -0.66 -18.83 -13.75
C PRO A 146 0.46 -18.11 -14.47
N VAL A 147 1.73 -18.35 -14.09
CA VAL A 147 2.90 -17.71 -14.70
C VAL A 147 2.95 -17.92 -16.22
N GLY A 148 2.59 -19.13 -16.70
CA GLY A 148 2.62 -19.44 -18.12
C GLY A 148 1.74 -18.54 -18.99
N SER A 149 0.70 -17.89 -18.43
CA SER A 149 -0.14 -16.93 -19.17
C SER A 149 0.57 -15.60 -19.48
N ARG A 150 1.66 -15.29 -18.76
CA ARG A 150 2.41 -14.03 -18.87
C ARG A 150 3.87 -14.22 -19.26
N GLY A 151 4.36 -15.44 -19.26
CA GLY A 151 5.75 -15.79 -19.57
C GLY A 151 6.53 -16.31 -18.37
N GLU A 152 7.42 -17.25 -18.65
CA GLU A 152 8.24 -17.91 -17.65
C GLU A 152 9.36 -17.02 -17.10
N ARG A 153 9.86 -16.07 -17.91
CA ARG A 153 10.92 -15.16 -17.53
C ARG A 153 10.37 -13.82 -17.07
N ALA A 154 11.05 -13.14 -16.14
CA ALA A 154 10.67 -11.84 -15.64
C ALA A 154 10.50 -10.80 -16.76
N ALA A 155 11.38 -10.81 -17.77
CA ALA A 155 11.30 -9.91 -18.91
C ALA A 155 10.04 -10.12 -19.75
N GLU A 156 9.62 -11.38 -19.93
CA GLU A 156 8.40 -11.74 -20.67
C GLU A 156 7.16 -11.25 -19.89
N ARG A 157 7.10 -11.52 -18.59
CA ARG A 157 6.01 -11.06 -17.72
C ARG A 157 5.91 -9.53 -17.69
N MET A 158 7.04 -8.84 -17.65
CA MET A 158 7.08 -7.39 -17.71
C MET A 158 6.55 -6.87 -19.06
N ALA A 159 7.00 -7.45 -20.15
CA ALA A 159 6.56 -7.07 -21.50
C ALA A 159 5.05 -7.32 -21.71
N SER A 160 4.51 -8.43 -21.20
CA SER A 160 3.09 -8.78 -21.32
C SER A 160 2.15 -7.86 -20.53
N GLY A 161 2.68 -7.06 -19.62
CA GLY A 161 1.93 -6.05 -18.87
C GLY A 161 1.64 -4.77 -19.66
N ARG A 162 2.26 -4.60 -20.83
CA ARG A 162 1.94 -3.50 -21.74
C ARG A 162 0.54 -3.73 -22.28
N THR A 163 -0.35 -2.80 -22.07
CA THR A 163 -1.64 -2.78 -22.75
C THR A 163 -1.34 -2.62 -24.24
N GLU A 164 -1.86 -3.51 -25.05
CA GLU A 164 -1.92 -3.25 -26.48
C GLU A 164 -2.73 -1.99 -26.67
N ALA A 165 -2.11 -0.97 -27.24
CA ALA A 165 -2.72 0.33 -27.50
C ALA A 165 -3.70 0.22 -28.68
#